data_ba896a902580b8798e382814ffb214f6
#
_entry.id   ba896a902580b8798e382814ffb214f6
#
_cell.length_a   1.000
_cell.length_b   1.000
_cell.length_c   1.000
_cell.angle_alpha   90.00
_cell.angle_beta   90.00
_cell.angle_gamma   90.00
#
_symmetry.space_group_name_H-M   'P 1'
#
loop_
_entity.id
_entity.type
_entity.pdbx_description
1 polymer ?
#
loop_
_entity_poly.entity_id
_entity_poly.type
_entity_poly.pdbx_seq_one_letter_code
_entity_poly.pdbx_strand_id
1 'polypeptide(L)'
;QHTPDMLAHALLDPRDLAMVPDRVAAPARHLAKLLATAKDAISKGGSAEDVLWAIWAASGLSAQWQQASAAGGPAGAAADRDLDAVLALFDKAAHFTDSMPPGAPALFTDSLSSQEIAGDTLAERAVRDDCVRILTAHRSKGLEWDVVVVAGVQEETWPDLRMRGSLLGVDELAEAASGPGQHASADVDA
;
A
#
# COMPACT_ATOMS: atom_id res chain seq x y z
N GLN A 1 12.72 -18.59 29.39
CA GLN A 1 11.77 -18.49 28.26
C GLN A 1 11.46 -17.02 28.02
N HIS A 2 11.64 -16.54 26.79
CA HIS A 2 11.41 -15.13 26.42
C HIS A 2 9.91 -14.84 26.50
N THR A 3 9.51 -13.67 27.04
CA THR A 3 8.11 -13.22 27.17
C THR A 3 7.33 -13.30 25.84
N PRO A 4 7.91 -12.97 24.65
CA PRO A 4 7.24 -13.14 23.35
C PRO A 4 6.83 -14.59 23.05
N ASP A 5 7.67 -15.55 23.36
CA ASP A 5 7.42 -16.97 23.11
C ASP A 5 6.25 -17.49 23.98
N MET A 6 6.16 -17.03 25.23
CA MET A 6 5.08 -17.38 26.13
C MET A 6 3.74 -16.81 25.64
N LEU A 7 3.73 -15.57 25.15
CA LEU A 7 2.52 -14.95 24.60
C LEU A 7 2.07 -15.67 23.31
N ALA A 8 3.01 -15.99 22.43
CA ALA A 8 2.70 -16.75 21.22
C ALA A 8 2.11 -18.13 21.55
N HIS A 9 2.65 -18.82 22.56
CA HIS A 9 2.12 -20.10 23.02
C HIS A 9 0.70 -19.97 23.58
N ALA A 10 0.46 -18.97 24.44
CA ALA A 10 -0.84 -18.71 25.03
C ALA A 10 -1.92 -18.32 23.98
N LEU A 11 -1.53 -17.68 22.87
CA LEU A 11 -2.44 -17.40 21.76
C LEU A 11 -2.81 -18.65 20.97
N LEU A 12 -1.95 -19.67 20.96
CA LEU A 12 -2.17 -20.92 20.25
C LEU A 12 -2.93 -21.96 21.09
N ASP A 13 -2.82 -21.90 22.43
CA ASP A 13 -3.60 -22.74 23.35
C ASP A 13 -4.54 -21.89 24.20
N PRO A 14 -5.87 -21.92 23.92
CA PRO A 14 -6.85 -21.13 24.68
C PRO A 14 -6.89 -21.44 26.19
N ARG A 15 -6.38 -22.61 26.62
CA ARG A 15 -6.35 -23.02 28.03
C ARG A 15 -5.43 -22.15 28.86
N ASP A 16 -4.32 -21.70 28.28
CA ASP A 16 -3.36 -20.82 28.97
C ASP A 16 -3.97 -19.49 29.36
N LEU A 17 -4.94 -19.00 28.57
CA LEU A 17 -5.67 -17.77 28.84
C LEU A 17 -6.86 -17.95 29.79
N ALA A 18 -7.27 -19.17 30.08
CA ALA A 18 -8.47 -19.45 30.92
C ALA A 18 -8.29 -19.01 32.39
N MET A 19 -7.04 -19.03 32.89
CA MET A 19 -6.72 -18.66 34.27
C MET A 19 -6.44 -17.16 34.44
N VAL A 20 -6.38 -16.39 33.33
CA VAL A 20 -6.10 -14.95 33.37
C VAL A 20 -7.43 -14.18 33.49
N PRO A 21 -7.53 -13.16 34.40
CA PRO A 21 -8.73 -12.37 34.51
C PRO A 21 -9.21 -11.75 33.21
N ASP A 22 -10.51 -11.75 32.95
CA ASP A 22 -11.10 -11.35 31.67
C ASP A 22 -10.67 -9.97 31.20
N ARG A 23 -10.60 -8.99 32.08
CA ARG A 23 -10.17 -7.62 31.77
C ARG A 23 -8.78 -7.53 31.15
N VAL A 24 -7.90 -8.52 31.43
CA VAL A 24 -6.53 -8.59 30.93
C VAL A 24 -6.46 -9.50 29.71
N ALA A 25 -7.15 -10.63 29.74
CA ALA A 25 -7.09 -11.65 28.71
C ALA A 25 -8.00 -11.36 27.49
N ALA A 26 -8.98 -10.47 27.59
CA ALA A 26 -9.96 -10.24 26.52
C ALA A 26 -9.32 -9.90 25.16
N PRO A 27 -8.32 -9.01 25.04
CA PRO A 27 -7.66 -8.75 23.74
C PRO A 27 -6.94 -9.98 23.19
N ALA A 28 -6.24 -10.73 24.07
CA ALA A 28 -5.52 -11.93 23.68
C ALA A 28 -6.47 -13.06 23.22
N ARG A 29 -7.60 -13.23 23.93
CA ARG A 29 -8.64 -14.18 23.52
C ARG A 29 -9.28 -13.80 22.19
N HIS A 30 -9.53 -12.51 21.97
CA HIS A 30 -10.03 -12.04 20.68
C HIS A 30 -9.06 -12.39 19.55
N LEU A 31 -7.77 -12.10 19.73
CA LEU A 31 -6.75 -12.46 18.75
C LEU A 31 -6.65 -13.98 18.55
N ALA A 32 -6.67 -14.77 19.64
CA ALA A 32 -6.66 -16.24 19.55
C ALA A 32 -7.85 -16.76 18.73
N LYS A 33 -9.04 -16.15 18.90
CA LYS A 33 -10.23 -16.48 18.09
C LYS A 33 -10.02 -16.16 16.62
N LEU A 34 -9.44 -15.02 16.27
CA LEU A 34 -9.13 -14.67 14.88
C LEU A 34 -8.12 -15.66 14.26
N LEU A 35 -7.07 -16.02 15.00
CA LEU A 35 -6.10 -17.04 14.57
C LEU A 35 -6.76 -18.42 14.36
N ALA A 36 -7.69 -18.81 15.23
CA ALA A 36 -8.44 -20.05 15.07
C ALA A 36 -9.34 -20.01 13.82
N THR A 37 -9.98 -18.87 13.55
CA THR A 37 -10.79 -18.65 12.34
C THR A 37 -9.92 -18.75 11.07
N ALA A 38 -8.73 -18.16 11.08
CA ALA A 38 -7.78 -18.27 9.98
C ALA A 38 -7.34 -19.72 9.73
N LYS A 39 -6.98 -20.44 10.79
CA LYS A 39 -6.59 -21.85 10.70
C LYS A 39 -7.71 -22.74 10.18
N ASP A 40 -8.95 -22.49 10.58
CA ASP A 40 -10.11 -23.21 10.08
C ASP A 40 -10.31 -22.98 8.58
N ALA A 41 -10.23 -21.71 8.11
CA ALA A 41 -10.31 -21.38 6.71
C ALA A 41 -9.20 -22.07 5.87
N ILE A 42 -7.96 -22.05 6.38
CA ILE A 42 -6.83 -22.75 5.73
C ILE A 42 -7.07 -24.26 5.68
N SER A 43 -7.55 -24.87 6.77
CA SER A 43 -7.81 -26.32 6.84
C SER A 43 -8.88 -26.79 5.86
N LYS A 44 -9.79 -25.88 5.48
CA LYS A 44 -10.83 -26.10 4.46
C LYS A 44 -10.34 -25.88 3.03
N GLY A 45 -9.06 -25.56 2.85
CA GLY A 45 -8.46 -25.30 1.53
C GLY A 45 -8.75 -23.90 1.00
N GLY A 46 -9.10 -22.94 1.87
CA GLY A 46 -9.36 -21.55 1.50
C GLY A 46 -8.15 -20.87 0.88
N SER A 47 -8.40 -19.97 -0.07
CA SER A 47 -7.41 -19.09 -0.69
C SER A 47 -6.92 -18.01 0.31
N ALA A 48 -5.92 -17.23 -0.07
CA ALA A 48 -5.47 -16.08 0.72
C ALA A 48 -6.62 -15.08 0.94
N GLU A 49 -7.44 -14.86 -0.07
CA GLU A 49 -8.62 -14.00 0.01
C GLU A 49 -9.68 -14.55 0.97
N ASP A 50 -9.99 -15.87 0.91
CA ASP A 50 -10.95 -16.51 1.82
C ASP A 50 -10.50 -16.40 3.29
N VAL A 51 -9.20 -16.59 3.55
CA VAL A 51 -8.63 -16.46 4.90
C VAL A 51 -8.74 -15.02 5.40
N LEU A 52 -8.39 -14.04 4.57
CA LEU A 52 -8.52 -12.63 4.90
C LEU A 52 -9.97 -12.26 5.17
N TRP A 53 -10.90 -12.73 4.34
CA TRP A 53 -12.33 -12.48 4.54
C TRP A 53 -12.86 -13.07 5.83
N ALA A 54 -12.45 -14.28 6.17
CA ALA A 54 -12.83 -14.93 7.42
C ALA A 54 -12.35 -14.14 8.65
N ILE A 55 -11.09 -13.67 8.62
CA ILE A 55 -10.54 -12.83 9.69
C ILE A 55 -11.26 -11.49 9.76
N TRP A 56 -11.45 -10.82 8.64
CA TRP A 56 -12.10 -9.51 8.56
C TRP A 56 -13.53 -9.55 9.11
N ALA A 57 -14.32 -10.54 8.68
CA ALA A 57 -15.69 -10.72 9.17
C ALA A 57 -15.76 -11.01 10.68
N ALA A 58 -14.77 -11.75 11.22
CA ALA A 58 -14.72 -12.08 12.64
C ALA A 58 -14.14 -10.96 13.52
N SER A 59 -13.41 -10.01 12.94
CA SER A 59 -12.71 -8.95 13.69
C SER A 59 -13.64 -7.91 14.31
N GLY A 60 -14.80 -7.65 13.68
CA GLY A 60 -15.70 -6.56 14.04
C GLY A 60 -15.19 -5.16 13.68
N LEU A 61 -13.99 -5.04 13.08
CA LEU A 61 -13.38 -3.76 12.74
C LEU A 61 -14.16 -2.99 11.67
N SER A 62 -14.83 -3.70 10.76
CA SER A 62 -15.61 -3.06 9.69
C SER A 62 -16.70 -2.12 10.25
N ALA A 63 -17.48 -2.60 11.21
CA ALA A 63 -18.53 -1.79 11.82
C ALA A 63 -17.95 -0.64 12.65
N GLN A 64 -16.89 -0.89 13.38
CA GLN A 64 -16.21 0.12 14.19
C GLN A 64 -15.64 1.25 13.32
N TRP A 65 -14.94 0.93 12.24
CA TRP A 65 -14.33 1.93 11.38
C TRP A 65 -15.34 2.66 10.51
N GLN A 66 -16.39 2.00 10.03
CA GLN A 66 -17.50 2.65 9.35
C GLN A 66 -18.21 3.67 10.26
N GLN A 67 -18.42 3.32 11.55
CA GLN A 67 -19.01 4.23 12.50
C GLN A 67 -18.10 5.43 12.79
N ALA A 68 -16.79 5.21 12.90
CA ALA A 68 -15.80 6.27 13.11
C ALA A 68 -15.72 7.19 11.89
N SER A 69 -15.69 6.63 10.67
CA SER A 69 -15.74 7.36 9.41
C SER A 69 -16.98 8.26 9.33
N ALA A 70 -18.15 7.72 9.61
CA ALA A 70 -19.41 8.47 9.59
C ALA A 70 -19.45 9.59 10.64
N ALA A 71 -18.74 9.44 11.77
CA ALA A 71 -18.63 10.49 12.79
C ALA A 71 -17.70 11.64 12.37
N GLY A 72 -16.81 11.42 11.39
CA GLY A 72 -15.90 12.41 10.85
C GLY A 72 -14.75 12.80 11.79
N GLY A 73 -14.13 13.93 11.50
CA GLY A 73 -13.00 14.43 12.27
C GLY A 73 -11.71 13.60 12.09
N PRO A 74 -10.68 13.84 12.93
CA PRO A 74 -9.40 13.14 12.80
C PRO A 74 -9.49 11.62 12.95
N ALA A 75 -10.40 11.14 13.81
CA ALA A 75 -10.64 9.71 14.01
C ALA A 75 -11.34 9.08 12.78
N GLY A 76 -12.29 9.80 12.17
CA GLY A 76 -12.94 9.38 10.93
C GLY A 76 -11.93 9.29 9.78
N ALA A 77 -11.11 10.31 9.60
CA ALA A 77 -10.06 10.30 8.59
C ALA A 77 -9.00 9.19 8.82
N ALA A 78 -8.76 8.78 10.06
CA ALA A 78 -7.92 7.62 10.35
C ALA A 78 -8.62 6.32 9.94
N ALA A 79 -9.91 6.17 10.29
CA ALA A 79 -10.70 5.01 9.94
C ALA A 79 -10.83 4.83 8.42
N ASP A 80 -10.98 5.92 7.66
CA ASP A 80 -10.99 5.87 6.19
C ASP A 80 -9.68 5.31 5.64
N ARG A 81 -8.54 5.79 6.14
CA ARG A 81 -7.22 5.26 5.73
C ARG A 81 -7.07 3.76 6.02
N ASP A 82 -7.55 3.34 7.19
CA ASP A 82 -7.48 1.94 7.61
C ASP A 82 -8.38 1.06 6.72
N LEU A 83 -9.59 1.54 6.36
CA LEU A 83 -10.48 0.87 5.41
C LEU A 83 -9.86 0.77 4.02
N ASP A 84 -9.26 1.84 3.52
CA ASP A 84 -8.56 1.86 2.23
C ASP A 84 -7.39 0.87 2.20
N ALA A 85 -6.62 0.79 3.30
CA ALA A 85 -5.52 -0.16 3.43
C ALA A 85 -6.02 -1.62 3.40
N VAL A 86 -7.13 -1.91 4.05
CA VAL A 86 -7.76 -3.24 4.00
C VAL A 86 -8.24 -3.56 2.59
N LEU A 87 -8.90 -2.64 1.90
CA LEU A 87 -9.32 -2.85 0.51
C LEU A 87 -8.13 -3.14 -0.39
N ALA A 88 -7.04 -2.39 -0.25
CA ALA A 88 -5.81 -2.64 -1.00
C ALA A 88 -5.17 -4.01 -0.69
N LEU A 89 -5.29 -4.49 0.57
CA LEU A 89 -4.83 -5.82 0.95
C LEU A 89 -5.68 -6.92 0.29
N PHE A 90 -7.02 -6.74 0.24
CA PHE A 90 -7.91 -7.67 -0.47
C PHE A 90 -7.63 -7.71 -1.96
N ASP A 91 -7.43 -6.57 -2.61
CA ASP A 91 -7.04 -6.51 -4.02
C ASP A 91 -5.74 -7.29 -4.30
N LYS A 92 -4.75 -7.15 -3.43
CA LYS A 92 -3.50 -7.92 -3.55
C LYS A 92 -3.73 -9.43 -3.36
N ALA A 93 -4.58 -9.81 -2.41
CA ALA A 93 -4.89 -11.22 -2.18
C ALA A 93 -5.64 -11.83 -3.37
N ALA A 94 -6.59 -11.11 -3.96
CA ALA A 94 -7.30 -11.52 -5.16
C ALA A 94 -6.33 -11.75 -6.34
N HIS A 95 -5.47 -10.77 -6.64
CA HIS A 95 -4.45 -10.90 -7.68
C HIS A 95 -3.45 -12.04 -7.42
N PHE A 96 -3.10 -12.28 -6.16
CA PHE A 96 -2.25 -13.40 -5.77
C PHE A 96 -2.96 -14.73 -6.02
N THR A 97 -4.23 -14.82 -5.65
CA THR A 97 -5.05 -16.03 -5.83
C THR A 97 -5.23 -16.37 -7.32
N ASP A 98 -5.39 -15.36 -8.18
CA ASP A 98 -5.51 -15.55 -9.63
C ASP A 98 -4.21 -16.06 -10.28
N SER A 99 -3.06 -15.74 -9.70
CA SER A 99 -1.74 -16.06 -10.26
C SER A 99 -1.08 -17.30 -9.66
N MET A 100 -1.61 -17.84 -8.54
CA MET A 100 -1.03 -18.97 -7.81
C MET A 100 -2.01 -20.13 -7.67
N PRO A 101 -1.51 -21.37 -7.55
CA PRO A 101 -2.36 -22.53 -7.30
C PRO A 101 -3.19 -22.38 -6.02
N PRO A 102 -4.41 -22.92 -5.95
CA PRO A 102 -5.22 -22.92 -4.75
C PRO A 102 -4.47 -23.57 -3.56
N GLY A 103 -4.55 -22.96 -2.38
CA GLY A 103 -4.06 -23.55 -1.13
C GLY A 103 -2.72 -23.05 -0.58
N ALA A 104 -2.24 -21.88 -1.01
CA ALA A 104 -0.97 -21.33 -0.52
C ALA A 104 -1.09 -19.98 0.21
N PRO A 105 -1.98 -19.80 1.22
CA PRO A 105 -2.06 -18.52 1.95
C PRO A 105 -0.76 -18.16 2.70
N ALA A 106 0.06 -19.13 3.06
CA ALA A 106 1.38 -18.89 3.65
C ALA A 106 2.32 -18.17 2.67
N LEU A 107 2.31 -18.54 1.38
CA LEU A 107 3.10 -17.87 0.35
C LEU A 107 2.66 -16.43 0.12
N PHE A 108 1.40 -16.11 0.38
CA PHE A 108 0.92 -14.72 0.33
C PHE A 108 1.57 -13.86 1.42
N THR A 109 1.64 -14.37 2.65
CA THR A 109 2.33 -13.65 3.76
C THR A 109 3.81 -13.50 3.51
N ASP A 110 4.48 -14.52 2.94
CA ASP A 110 5.88 -14.46 2.54
C ASP A 110 6.10 -13.44 1.42
N SER A 111 5.20 -13.41 0.44
CA SER A 111 5.20 -12.42 -0.65
C SER A 111 5.05 -10.99 -0.11
N LEU A 112 4.15 -10.76 0.85
CA LEU A 112 3.99 -9.45 1.49
C LEU A 112 5.22 -9.05 2.28
N SER A 113 5.84 -9.99 2.99
CA SER A 113 7.02 -9.74 3.83
C SER A 113 8.28 -9.48 3.00
N SER A 114 8.40 -10.11 1.82
CA SER A 114 9.53 -9.94 0.90
C SER A 114 9.41 -8.72 0.00
N GLN A 115 8.20 -8.21 -0.20
CA GLN A 115 8.02 -6.92 -0.85
C GLN A 115 8.50 -5.86 0.14
N GLU A 116 9.58 -5.15 -0.18
CA GLU A 116 9.81 -3.81 0.35
C GLU A 116 8.64 -2.94 -0.15
N ILE A 117 7.56 -2.95 0.61
CA ILE A 117 6.41 -2.09 0.34
C ILE A 117 6.90 -0.69 0.68
N ALA A 118 7.37 0.03 -0.31
CA ALA A 118 7.37 1.47 -0.22
C ALA A 118 5.92 1.84 0.14
N GLY A 119 5.71 2.37 1.36
CA GLY A 119 4.37 2.62 1.92
C GLY A 119 3.46 3.52 1.05
N ASP A 120 4.03 4.12 0.02
CA ASP A 120 3.39 4.96 -0.97
C ASP A 120 2.44 4.24 -1.95
N THR A 121 2.66 2.96 -2.25
CA THR A 121 1.88 2.29 -3.31
C THR A 121 0.52 1.81 -2.86
N LEU A 122 0.31 1.57 -1.57
CA LEU A 122 -0.98 1.17 -1.00
C LEU A 122 -1.90 2.35 -0.69
N ALA A 123 -1.32 3.51 -0.35
CA ALA A 123 -2.06 4.72 0.01
C ALA A 123 -2.58 5.53 -1.20
N GLU A 124 -2.16 5.21 -2.43
CA GLU A 124 -2.46 6.02 -3.62
C GLU A 124 -3.88 5.85 -4.18
N ARG A 125 -4.65 4.87 -3.74
CA ARG A 125 -5.98 4.61 -4.30
C ARG A 125 -7.11 5.45 -3.72
N ALA A 126 -6.91 6.06 -2.57
CA ALA A 126 -7.86 7.04 -2.06
C ALA A 126 -7.59 8.42 -2.69
N VAL A 127 -8.30 8.74 -3.75
CA VAL A 127 -8.34 10.10 -4.30
C VAL A 127 -8.98 10.98 -3.24
N ARG A 128 -8.15 11.71 -2.48
CA ARG A 128 -8.64 12.77 -1.61
C ARG A 128 -8.71 14.04 -2.43
N ASP A 129 -9.90 14.54 -2.64
CA ASP A 129 -10.16 15.74 -3.46
C ASP A 129 -9.58 17.01 -2.82
N ASP A 130 -9.34 17.03 -1.51
CA ASP A 130 -8.82 18.19 -0.78
C ASP A 130 -7.50 17.85 -0.07
N CYS A 131 -6.43 17.68 -0.85
CA CYS A 131 -5.10 17.44 -0.30
C CYS A 131 -3.98 17.97 -1.21
N VAL A 132 -2.86 18.34 -0.60
CA VAL A 132 -1.61 18.62 -1.33
C VAL A 132 -0.89 17.31 -1.62
N ARG A 133 -0.73 16.98 -2.91
CA ARG A 133 -0.02 15.78 -3.35
C ARG A 133 1.46 16.06 -3.52
N ILE A 134 2.30 15.27 -2.86
CA ILE A 134 3.75 15.32 -3.04
C ILE A 134 4.16 14.12 -3.90
N LEU A 135 4.74 14.40 -5.05
CA LEU A 135 5.07 13.39 -6.07
C LEU A 135 6.46 13.64 -6.63
N THR A 136 7.07 12.61 -7.19
CA THR A 136 8.24 12.79 -8.04
C THR A 136 7.81 13.20 -9.47
N ALA A 137 8.68 13.84 -10.22
CA ALA A 137 8.41 14.23 -11.60
C ALA A 137 7.98 13.04 -12.48
N HIS A 138 8.55 11.85 -12.25
CA HIS A 138 8.17 10.65 -12.99
C HIS A 138 6.74 10.18 -12.68
N ARG A 139 6.29 10.31 -11.44
CA ARG A 139 4.94 9.91 -11.02
C ARG A 139 3.86 10.93 -11.41
N SER A 140 4.26 12.16 -11.72
CA SER A 140 3.35 13.20 -12.20
C SER A 140 2.98 13.05 -13.68
N LYS A 141 3.65 12.18 -14.42
CA LYS A 141 3.41 11.99 -15.85
C LYS A 141 1.98 11.52 -16.13
N GLY A 142 1.25 12.31 -16.93
CA GLY A 142 -0.15 12.03 -17.29
C GLY A 142 -1.17 12.51 -16.28
N LEU A 143 -0.76 13.26 -15.25
CA LEU A 143 -1.65 13.90 -14.29
C LEU A 143 -1.72 15.40 -14.56
N GLU A 144 -2.87 16.01 -14.21
CA GLU A 144 -3.13 17.44 -14.40
C GLU A 144 -3.58 18.05 -13.07
N TRP A 145 -3.14 19.28 -12.79
CA TRP A 145 -3.51 20.03 -11.57
C TRP A 145 -3.64 21.52 -11.89
N ASP A 146 -4.50 22.19 -11.15
CA ASP A 146 -4.68 23.64 -11.26
C ASP A 146 -3.48 24.41 -10.73
N VAL A 147 -2.80 23.88 -9.72
CA VAL A 147 -1.60 24.48 -9.10
C VAL A 147 -0.52 23.43 -8.93
N VAL A 148 0.67 23.71 -9.45
CA VAL A 148 1.85 22.87 -9.31
C VAL A 148 2.99 23.65 -8.69
N VAL A 149 3.60 23.12 -7.63
CA VAL A 149 4.81 23.65 -7.02
C VAL A 149 5.96 22.68 -7.27
N VAL A 150 6.99 23.15 -7.96
CA VAL A 150 8.20 22.36 -8.20
C VAL A 150 9.26 22.77 -7.19
N ALA A 151 9.61 21.83 -6.31
CA ALA A 151 10.60 22.07 -5.26
C ALA A 151 11.94 21.39 -5.59
N GLY A 152 13.05 21.93 -5.07
CA GLY A 152 14.38 21.33 -5.22
C GLY A 152 15.00 21.56 -6.60
N VAL A 153 14.56 22.57 -7.33
CA VAL A 153 15.20 22.97 -8.60
C VAL A 153 16.58 23.56 -8.30
N GLN A 154 17.61 22.90 -8.80
CA GLN A 154 19.01 23.30 -8.62
C GLN A 154 19.78 23.06 -9.93
N GLU A 155 20.66 24.00 -10.27
CA GLU A 155 21.55 23.81 -11.42
C GLU A 155 22.36 22.51 -11.29
N GLU A 156 22.55 21.81 -12.40
CA GLU A 156 23.26 20.53 -12.53
C GLU A 156 22.66 19.36 -11.74
N THR A 157 21.63 19.57 -10.94
CA THR A 157 20.98 18.51 -10.15
C THR A 157 19.61 18.17 -10.72
N TRP A 158 18.76 19.17 -10.93
CA TRP A 158 17.43 18.99 -11.53
C TRP A 158 16.86 20.34 -12.01
N PRO A 159 16.36 20.42 -13.26
CA PRO A 159 16.37 19.36 -14.28
C PRO A 159 17.77 19.02 -14.76
N ASP A 160 18.03 17.75 -15.05
CA ASP A 160 19.30 17.29 -15.62
C ASP A 160 19.33 17.67 -17.10
N LEU A 161 19.98 18.77 -17.42
CA LEU A 161 20.13 19.30 -18.78
C LEU A 161 21.30 18.67 -19.53
N ARG A 162 22.00 17.70 -18.94
CA ARG A 162 23.10 17.01 -19.63
C ARG A 162 22.55 16.19 -20.78
N MET A 163 23.08 16.41 -21.96
CA MET A 163 22.81 15.54 -23.10
C MET A 163 23.33 14.14 -22.77
N ARG A 164 22.44 13.23 -22.45
CA ARG A 164 22.78 11.81 -22.29
C ARG A 164 22.96 11.26 -23.67
N GLY A 165 24.21 11.02 -24.07
CA GLY A 165 24.50 10.38 -25.36
C GLY A 165 23.68 9.08 -25.45
N SER A 166 22.72 9.06 -26.34
CA SER A 166 21.91 7.88 -26.60
C SER A 166 22.81 6.86 -27.34
N LEU A 167 22.85 5.63 -26.81
CA LEU A 167 23.53 4.50 -27.47
C LEU A 167 23.01 4.25 -28.90
N LEU A 168 21.88 4.82 -29.27
CA LEU A 168 21.22 4.67 -30.56
C LEU A 168 21.32 5.93 -31.45
N GLY A 169 22.07 6.96 -31.02
CA GLY A 169 22.20 8.21 -31.80
C GLY A 169 20.86 8.90 -32.08
N VAL A 170 19.88 8.81 -31.15
CA VAL A 170 18.52 9.38 -31.33
C VAL A 170 18.61 10.89 -31.52
N ASP A 171 19.59 11.56 -30.90
CA ASP A 171 19.78 13.00 -31.02
C ASP A 171 20.28 13.37 -32.42
N GLU A 172 21.17 12.57 -33.03
CA GLU A 172 21.62 12.74 -34.41
C GLU A 172 20.51 12.46 -35.43
N LEU A 173 19.63 11.48 -35.12
CA LEU A 173 18.44 11.18 -35.93
C LEU A 173 17.39 12.29 -35.84
N ALA A 174 17.19 12.88 -34.68
CA ALA A 174 16.27 14.01 -34.48
C ALA A 174 16.79 15.27 -35.23
N GLU A 175 18.08 15.53 -35.17
CA GLU A 175 18.72 16.63 -35.85
C GLU A 175 18.67 16.46 -37.38
N ALA A 176 18.93 15.24 -37.86
CA ALA A 176 18.79 14.90 -39.28
C ALA A 176 17.33 14.97 -39.78
N ALA A 177 16.37 14.64 -38.96
CA ALA A 177 14.95 14.71 -39.27
C ALA A 177 14.38 16.15 -39.24
N SER A 178 15.02 17.04 -38.48
CA SER A 178 14.56 18.43 -38.33
C SER A 178 15.00 19.35 -39.45
N GLY A 179 15.94 18.94 -40.32
CA GLY A 179 16.42 19.70 -41.46
C GLY A 179 17.15 21.02 -41.12
N PRO A 180 18.02 21.54 -41.93
CA PRO A 180 18.71 22.81 -41.67
C PRO A 180 17.73 23.99 -41.82
N GLY A 181 17.06 24.43 -40.77
CA GLY A 181 16.21 25.62 -40.90
C GLY A 181 15.27 26.04 -39.79
N GLN A 182 15.38 25.54 -38.56
CA GLN A 182 14.51 26.05 -37.45
C GLN A 182 15.31 26.35 -36.19
N HIS A 183 16.34 27.16 -36.27
CA HIS A 183 16.79 27.95 -35.12
C HIS A 183 16.23 29.35 -35.29
N ALA A 184 14.94 29.55 -35.01
CA ALA A 184 14.42 30.88 -34.76
C ALA A 184 14.84 31.29 -33.37
N SER A 185 15.80 32.21 -33.30
CA SER A 185 16.19 32.97 -32.11
C SER A 185 14.95 33.54 -31.41
N ALA A 186 14.66 33.07 -30.23
CA ALA A 186 13.86 33.83 -29.30
C ALA A 186 14.78 34.77 -28.53
N ASP A 187 15.12 35.90 -29.14
CA ASP A 187 15.54 37.07 -28.41
C ASP A 187 14.41 37.53 -27.53
N VAL A 188 14.60 37.40 -26.25
CA VAL A 188 13.76 38.08 -25.25
C VAL A 188 14.49 39.31 -24.79
N ASP A 189 14.22 40.42 -25.48
CA ASP A 189 14.48 41.76 -24.99
C ASP A 189 13.38 42.21 -24.02
N ALA A 190 13.86 42.86 -22.92
CA ALA A 190 13.19 43.66 -21.86
C ALA A 190 12.66 42.92 -20.65
#